data_a634f082f6cf726896b77167610bb91c
#
_entry.id   a634f082f6cf726896b77167610bb91c
#
_cell.length_a   1.000
_cell.length_b   1.000
_cell.length_c   1.000
_cell.angle_alpha   90.00
_cell.angle_beta   90.00
_cell.angle_gamma   90.00
#
_symmetry.space_group_name_H-M   'P 1'
#
loop_
_entity.id
_entity.type
_entity.pdbx_description
1 polymer ?
#
loop_
_entity_poly.entity_id
_entity_poly.type
_entity_poly.pdbx_seq_one_letter_code
_entity_poly.pdbx_strand_id
1 'polypeptide(L)'
;VFFADKSGAVMVIVVPLLLGVMMGLIFHTGDGTSTMDVGVVNEDGGPTIVALIQRLDAEQSLKVQVLERTVARDKVAAGKLGVVLVFGANVGKQLTATAMFGGAETGAKRNNVVPMWVDPSRAIEANIVKGLLTKAMMETMFSQVSDPKQLGQMFTDLLATTAGLGDSQPELKRFIAQGVAFATESQLAAEKSSATGTDAKPGDGFSLAPPLDVVREEIVAAGPTAGFNSHAHTFAGMLMQFLLFMAISSAKGLFAERGVGTLDRLRMTATSPASILLGAAGAVAVICLLSTAVIFGVGALFFGVEFRSGILAFGLVSVAQAVFIGSFMLLMAGLANSDKQLDGVGTMLVLALCFVSGAWVPAFMLPDFIAAAGPAVPTRWILDGFAGATWRGLGLGHALQSAGGLLAFSVVFSAIGLKRFRWA
;
A
#
# COMPACT_ATOMS: atom_id res chain seq x y z
N VAL A 1 3.01 28.76 32.74
CA VAL A 1 2.91 27.32 33.11
C VAL A 1 3.37 26.43 31.96
N PHE A 2 2.91 26.61 30.71
CA PHE A 2 3.27 25.77 29.57
C PHE A 2 4.77 25.79 29.22
N PHE A 3 5.40 26.97 29.20
CA PHE A 3 6.84 27.13 28.95
C PHE A 3 7.75 26.80 30.17
N ALA A 4 7.18 26.65 31.35
CA ALA A 4 7.90 26.20 32.53
C ALA A 4 8.11 24.66 32.54
N ASP A 5 7.24 23.90 31.87
CA ASP A 5 7.43 22.47 31.63
C ASP A 5 8.10 22.26 30.27
N LYS A 6 9.45 22.28 30.29
CA LYS A 6 10.27 22.10 29.10
C LYS A 6 9.99 20.78 28.39
N SER A 7 9.65 19.71 29.11
CA SER A 7 9.31 18.40 28.55
C SER A 7 7.99 18.44 27.81
N GLY A 8 6.96 19.08 28.37
CA GLY A 8 5.66 19.25 27.73
C GLY A 8 5.72 20.14 26.48
N ALA A 9 6.49 21.23 26.53
CA ALA A 9 6.67 22.12 25.39
C ALA A 9 7.40 21.43 24.23
N VAL A 10 8.45 20.65 24.53
CA VAL A 10 9.15 19.82 23.52
C VAL A 10 8.20 18.81 22.90
N MET A 11 7.35 18.14 23.68
CA MET A 11 6.42 17.14 23.16
C MET A 11 5.38 17.71 22.22
N VAL A 12 4.83 18.88 22.56
CA VAL A 12 3.74 19.50 21.77
C VAL A 12 4.25 20.13 20.47
N ILE A 13 5.52 20.57 20.44
CA ILE A 13 6.08 21.27 19.28
C ILE A 13 7.02 20.37 18.47
N VAL A 14 7.98 19.71 19.13
CA VAL A 14 9.04 18.96 18.45
C VAL A 14 8.54 17.66 17.86
N VAL A 15 7.63 16.94 18.55
CA VAL A 15 7.12 15.66 18.05
C VAL A 15 6.26 15.83 16.80
N PRO A 16 5.25 16.73 16.74
CA PRO A 16 4.50 16.98 15.51
C PRO A 16 5.38 17.52 14.38
N LEU A 17 6.35 18.41 14.71
CA LEU A 17 7.28 18.94 13.72
C LEU A 17 8.14 17.81 13.12
N LEU A 18 8.72 16.96 13.97
CA LEU A 18 9.55 15.85 13.55
C LEU A 18 8.77 14.84 12.73
N LEU A 19 7.56 14.48 13.17
CA LEU A 19 6.66 13.61 12.40
C LEU A 19 6.25 14.26 11.09
N GLY A 20 5.95 15.56 11.08
CA GLY A 20 5.61 16.30 9.87
C GLY A 20 6.77 16.35 8.87
N VAL A 21 7.99 16.62 9.34
CA VAL A 21 9.20 16.59 8.51
C VAL A 21 9.47 15.17 8.00
N MET A 22 9.36 14.16 8.85
CA MET A 22 9.56 12.77 8.48
C MET A 22 8.52 12.31 7.42
N MET A 23 7.23 12.59 7.65
CA MET A 23 6.18 12.33 6.67
C MET A 23 6.39 13.15 5.39
N GLY A 24 6.78 14.42 5.52
CA GLY A 24 7.15 15.26 4.39
C GLY A 24 8.30 14.66 3.58
N LEU A 25 9.33 14.12 4.20
CA LEU A 25 10.46 13.46 3.51
C LEU A 25 10.05 12.16 2.80
N ILE A 26 9.11 11.38 3.39
CA ILE A 26 8.60 10.15 2.75
C ILE A 26 7.76 10.50 1.52
N PHE A 27 6.88 11.49 1.66
CA PHE A 27 5.96 11.90 0.61
C PHE A 27 6.49 13.06 -0.23
N HIS A 28 7.68 13.60 0.12
CA HIS A 28 8.40 14.54 -0.72
C HIS A 28 9.07 13.78 -1.88
N THR A 29 8.28 13.38 -2.81
CA THR A 29 8.74 13.13 -4.17
C THR A 29 9.08 14.51 -4.73
N GLY A 30 10.36 14.73 -5.01
CA GLY A 30 10.92 16.01 -5.42
C GLY A 30 10.10 16.79 -6.43
N ASP A 31 10.23 18.09 -6.40
CA ASP A 31 9.56 19.13 -7.19
C ASP A 31 8.66 18.67 -8.34
N GLY A 32 7.34 18.78 -8.13
CA GLY A 32 6.32 18.65 -9.16
C GLY A 32 5.89 17.20 -9.41
N THR A 33 4.61 16.93 -9.18
CA THR A 33 3.86 15.73 -9.58
C THR A 33 4.65 14.43 -9.50
N SER A 34 4.41 13.65 -8.47
CA SER A 34 4.93 12.27 -8.42
C SER A 34 4.42 11.51 -9.64
N THR A 35 5.24 11.46 -10.67
CA THR A 35 4.95 10.68 -11.87
C THR A 35 5.11 9.21 -11.51
N MET A 36 4.04 8.45 -11.63
CA MET A 36 4.07 7.00 -11.47
C MET A 36 4.58 6.37 -12.75
N ASP A 37 5.66 5.57 -12.67
CA ASP A 37 6.13 4.78 -13.79
C ASP A 37 5.16 3.63 -14.07
N VAL A 38 4.52 3.65 -15.24
CA VAL A 38 3.57 2.63 -15.70
C VAL A 38 4.13 1.96 -16.95
N GLY A 39 4.27 0.64 -16.90
CA GLY A 39 4.60 -0.16 -18.07
C GLY A 39 3.37 -0.38 -18.95
N VAL A 40 3.55 -0.38 -20.25
CA VAL A 40 2.50 -0.75 -21.21
C VAL A 40 3.06 -1.77 -22.19
N VAL A 41 2.38 -2.90 -22.31
CA VAL A 41 2.61 -3.90 -23.35
C VAL A 41 1.54 -3.73 -24.41
N ASN A 42 1.93 -3.39 -25.62
CA ASN A 42 1.01 -3.18 -26.75
C ASN A 42 1.20 -4.30 -27.79
N GLU A 43 0.32 -5.29 -27.77
CA GLU A 43 0.28 -6.38 -28.74
C GLU A 43 -0.78 -6.16 -29.85
N ASP A 44 -1.61 -5.13 -29.71
CA ASP A 44 -2.63 -4.80 -30.72
C ASP A 44 -2.06 -3.99 -31.88
N GLY A 45 -1.21 -3.00 -31.59
CA GLY A 45 -0.64 -2.09 -32.60
C GLY A 45 -1.67 -1.20 -33.32
N GLY A 46 -2.96 -1.30 -32.98
CA GLY A 46 -4.05 -0.54 -33.61
C GLY A 46 -4.03 0.94 -33.23
N PRO A 47 -4.54 1.83 -34.11
CA PRO A 47 -4.52 3.29 -33.90
C PRO A 47 -5.29 3.72 -32.63
N THR A 48 -6.34 2.99 -32.25
CA THR A 48 -7.13 3.29 -31.06
C THR A 48 -6.33 3.07 -29.77
N ILE A 49 -5.53 1.98 -29.71
CA ILE A 49 -4.67 1.70 -28.54
C ILE A 49 -3.50 2.67 -28.50
N VAL A 50 -2.91 3.02 -29.64
CA VAL A 50 -1.84 4.04 -29.71
C VAL A 50 -2.36 5.39 -29.19
N ALA A 51 -3.56 5.81 -29.61
CA ALA A 51 -4.19 7.03 -29.10
C ALA A 51 -4.48 6.97 -27.60
N LEU A 52 -4.91 5.81 -27.08
CA LEU A 52 -5.12 5.61 -25.64
C LEU A 52 -3.81 5.71 -24.85
N ILE A 53 -2.74 5.10 -25.34
CA ILE A 53 -1.40 5.17 -24.72
C ILE A 53 -0.89 6.61 -24.70
N GLN A 54 -1.06 7.36 -25.81
CA GLN A 54 -0.67 8.78 -25.87
C GLN A 54 -1.44 9.64 -24.88
N ARG A 55 -2.73 9.37 -24.66
CA ARG A 55 -3.54 10.06 -23.65
C ARG A 55 -3.09 9.73 -22.23
N LEU A 56 -2.74 8.49 -21.96
CA LEU A 56 -2.19 8.11 -20.66
C LEU A 56 -0.83 8.78 -20.41
N ASP A 57 0.02 8.89 -21.43
CA ASP A 57 1.32 9.56 -21.32
C ASP A 57 1.20 11.10 -21.19
N ALA A 58 0.12 11.68 -21.69
CA ALA A 58 -0.19 13.09 -21.53
C ALA A 58 -0.66 13.47 -20.10
N GLU A 59 -1.05 12.47 -19.28
CA GLU A 59 -1.41 12.71 -17.88
C GLU A 59 -0.17 13.04 -17.05
N GLN A 60 -0.16 14.21 -16.43
CA GLN A 60 0.98 14.72 -15.64
C GLN A 60 1.42 13.77 -14.50
N SER A 61 0.53 12.88 -14.06
CA SER A 61 0.76 11.93 -12.97
C SER A 61 1.39 10.61 -13.42
N LEU A 62 1.50 10.36 -14.73
CA LEU A 62 1.99 9.11 -15.29
C LEU A 62 3.23 9.33 -16.15
N LYS A 63 4.13 8.36 -16.10
CA LYS A 63 5.23 8.22 -17.06
C LYS A 63 5.11 6.85 -17.71
N VAL A 64 4.64 6.83 -18.95
CA VAL A 64 4.35 5.58 -19.66
C VAL A 64 5.61 5.05 -20.33
N GLN A 65 5.92 3.78 -20.10
CA GLN A 65 7.01 3.06 -20.75
C GLN A 65 6.44 1.91 -21.56
N VAL A 66 6.52 1.98 -22.89
CA VAL A 66 6.12 0.87 -23.75
C VAL A 66 7.22 -0.19 -23.72
N LEU A 67 6.88 -1.42 -23.38
CA LEU A 67 7.80 -2.52 -23.12
C LEU A 67 7.34 -3.81 -23.81
N GLU A 68 8.30 -4.70 -24.09
CA GLU A 68 7.98 -6.07 -24.47
C GLU A 68 7.43 -6.86 -23.26
N ARG A 69 6.56 -7.85 -23.52
CA ARG A 69 5.85 -8.63 -22.52
C ARG A 69 6.76 -9.29 -21.49
N THR A 70 7.88 -9.87 -21.94
CA THR A 70 8.87 -10.52 -21.07
C THR A 70 9.57 -9.52 -20.16
N VAL A 71 10.05 -8.42 -20.74
CA VAL A 71 10.74 -7.34 -20.02
C VAL A 71 9.83 -6.66 -19.01
N ALA A 72 8.57 -6.42 -19.39
CA ALA A 72 7.56 -5.82 -18.51
C ALA A 72 7.31 -6.71 -17.29
N ARG A 73 7.15 -8.03 -17.52
CA ARG A 73 6.94 -9.01 -16.45
C ARG A 73 8.11 -9.07 -15.48
N ASP A 74 9.36 -9.10 -16.03
CA ASP A 74 10.56 -9.13 -15.21
C ASP A 74 10.74 -7.85 -14.38
N LYS A 75 10.40 -6.69 -14.94
CA LYS A 75 10.45 -5.41 -14.22
C LYS A 75 9.43 -5.34 -13.06
N VAL A 76 8.21 -5.87 -13.24
CA VAL A 76 7.23 -5.99 -12.15
C VAL A 76 7.73 -7.01 -11.12
N ALA A 77 8.18 -8.17 -11.56
CA ALA A 77 8.74 -9.19 -10.69
C ALA A 77 9.97 -8.72 -9.90
N ALA A 78 10.75 -7.81 -10.43
CA ALA A 78 11.88 -7.18 -9.74
C ALA A 78 11.50 -5.96 -8.88
N GLY A 79 10.21 -5.60 -8.79
CA GLY A 79 9.72 -4.43 -8.05
C GLY A 79 10.12 -3.08 -8.65
N LYS A 80 10.64 -3.07 -9.89
CA LYS A 80 11.05 -1.83 -10.59
C LYS A 80 9.88 -1.06 -11.19
N LEU A 81 8.79 -1.75 -11.51
CA LEU A 81 7.52 -1.18 -11.96
C LEU A 81 6.40 -1.64 -11.04
N GLY A 82 5.54 -0.70 -10.62
CA GLY A 82 4.39 -1.00 -9.78
C GLY A 82 3.21 -1.58 -10.56
N VAL A 83 3.03 -1.11 -11.78
CA VAL A 83 1.86 -1.45 -12.61
C VAL A 83 2.28 -1.59 -14.08
N VAL A 84 1.76 -2.63 -14.74
CA VAL A 84 1.88 -2.84 -16.19
C VAL A 84 0.49 -3.12 -16.77
N LEU A 85 0.12 -2.39 -17.80
CA LEU A 85 -1.10 -2.62 -18.57
C LEU A 85 -0.76 -3.47 -19.80
N VAL A 86 -1.53 -4.54 -20.04
CA VAL A 86 -1.30 -5.43 -21.17
C VAL A 86 -2.48 -5.34 -22.14
N PHE A 87 -2.25 -4.71 -23.30
CA PHE A 87 -3.22 -4.65 -24.38
C PHE A 87 -2.94 -5.79 -25.36
N GLY A 88 -3.75 -6.85 -25.25
CA GLY A 88 -3.67 -8.01 -26.13
C GLY A 88 -4.20 -7.70 -27.55
N ALA A 89 -3.93 -8.60 -28.49
CA ALA A 89 -4.37 -8.46 -29.87
C ALA A 89 -5.91 -8.26 -29.99
N ASN A 90 -6.33 -7.32 -30.82
CA ASN A 90 -7.73 -6.95 -31.11
C ASN A 90 -8.50 -6.25 -29.95
N VAL A 91 -7.84 -5.82 -28.88
CA VAL A 91 -8.49 -5.04 -27.80
C VAL A 91 -8.97 -3.69 -28.32
N GLY A 92 -8.23 -3.06 -29.24
CA GLY A 92 -8.60 -1.79 -29.86
C GLY A 92 -9.91 -1.83 -30.64
N LYS A 93 -10.25 -2.96 -31.26
CA LYS A 93 -11.54 -3.13 -31.95
C LYS A 93 -12.72 -3.12 -30.98
N GLN A 94 -12.52 -3.52 -29.75
CA GLN A 94 -13.54 -3.54 -28.71
C GLN A 94 -13.75 -2.17 -28.05
N LEU A 95 -12.78 -1.29 -28.20
CA LEU A 95 -12.86 0.12 -27.77
C LEU A 95 -13.55 1.03 -28.80
N THR A 96 -14.03 0.49 -29.90
CA THR A 96 -14.77 1.29 -30.88
C THR A 96 -16.22 1.47 -30.42
N ALA A 97 -16.79 2.64 -30.76
CA ALA A 97 -18.19 2.94 -30.46
C ALA A 97 -19.15 1.89 -31.06
N THR A 98 -18.77 1.25 -32.17
CA THR A 98 -19.54 0.17 -32.82
C THR A 98 -19.68 -1.05 -31.89
N ALA A 99 -18.67 -1.38 -31.09
CA ALA A 99 -18.72 -2.49 -30.15
C ALA A 99 -19.70 -2.24 -28.99
N MET A 100 -19.99 -0.99 -28.64
CA MET A 100 -21.01 -0.64 -27.64
C MET A 100 -22.43 -0.88 -28.14
N PHE A 101 -22.70 -0.52 -29.39
CA PHE A 101 -24.06 -0.55 -29.95
C PHE A 101 -24.39 -1.88 -30.67
N GLY A 102 -23.37 -2.62 -31.12
CA GLY A 102 -23.52 -3.89 -31.83
C GLY A 102 -23.53 -5.15 -30.96
N GLY A 103 -23.54 -5.05 -29.66
CA GLY A 103 -23.22 -6.15 -28.77
C GLY A 103 -24.35 -7.00 -28.24
N ALA A 104 -25.43 -7.21 -28.96
CA ALA A 104 -26.50 -8.16 -28.58
C ALA A 104 -26.40 -9.54 -29.27
N GLU A 105 -25.33 -9.87 -29.99
CA GLU A 105 -25.21 -11.19 -30.61
C GLU A 105 -24.33 -12.15 -29.79
N THR A 106 -25.07 -13.16 -29.31
CA THR A 106 -24.68 -14.54 -29.04
C THR A 106 -23.41 -14.82 -28.23
N GLY A 107 -23.61 -15.16 -26.93
CA GLY A 107 -22.98 -16.33 -26.28
C GLY A 107 -21.45 -16.49 -26.25
N ALA A 108 -20.71 -15.73 -27.00
CA ALA A 108 -19.25 -15.71 -26.94
C ALA A 108 -18.79 -14.93 -25.71
N LYS A 109 -18.09 -15.58 -24.79
CA LYS A 109 -17.38 -14.92 -23.66
C LYS A 109 -16.61 -13.75 -24.25
N ARG A 110 -17.07 -12.53 -23.96
CA ARG A 110 -16.30 -11.31 -24.28
C ARG A 110 -14.99 -11.40 -23.51
N ASN A 111 -13.90 -11.65 -24.22
CA ASN A 111 -12.56 -11.49 -23.66
C ASN A 111 -12.17 -10.00 -23.61
N ASN A 112 -13.08 -9.17 -23.08
CA ASN A 112 -12.91 -7.72 -22.93
C ASN A 112 -12.05 -7.39 -21.71
N VAL A 113 -11.04 -8.19 -21.45
CA VAL A 113 -10.21 -8.06 -20.25
C VAL A 113 -8.88 -7.44 -20.65
N VAL A 114 -8.53 -6.34 -19.99
CA VAL A 114 -7.18 -5.80 -19.98
C VAL A 114 -6.48 -6.32 -18.73
N PRO A 115 -5.56 -7.29 -18.86
CA PRO A 115 -4.77 -7.73 -17.74
C PRO A 115 -3.91 -6.56 -17.24
N MET A 116 -4.01 -6.28 -15.95
CA MET A 116 -3.18 -5.30 -15.25
C MET A 116 -2.27 -6.06 -14.30
N TRP A 117 -0.99 -6.15 -14.64
CA TRP A 117 0.02 -6.75 -13.78
C TRP A 117 0.42 -5.77 -12.70
N VAL A 118 0.29 -6.19 -11.46
CA VAL A 118 0.48 -5.32 -10.30
C VAL A 118 1.44 -5.95 -9.32
N ASP A 119 2.35 -5.14 -8.82
CA ASP A 119 3.09 -5.45 -7.60
C ASP A 119 2.13 -5.31 -6.41
N PRO A 120 1.85 -6.38 -5.64
CA PRO A 120 0.93 -6.34 -4.50
C PRO A 120 1.23 -5.24 -3.48
N SER A 121 2.49 -4.82 -3.37
CA SER A 121 2.90 -3.76 -2.46
C SER A 121 2.44 -2.37 -2.88
N ARG A 122 2.10 -2.19 -4.17
CA ARG A 122 1.70 -0.90 -4.78
C ARG A 122 0.23 -0.84 -5.16
N ALA A 123 -0.64 -1.43 -4.31
CA ALA A 123 -2.07 -1.51 -4.56
C ALA A 123 -2.75 -0.14 -4.76
N ILE A 124 -2.25 0.91 -4.12
CA ILE A 124 -2.75 2.29 -4.27
C ILE A 124 -2.46 2.80 -5.68
N GLU A 125 -1.23 2.61 -6.17
CA GLU A 125 -0.84 2.98 -7.55
C GLU A 125 -1.72 2.26 -8.58
N ALA A 126 -1.97 0.96 -8.38
CA ALA A 126 -2.84 0.18 -9.23
C ALA A 126 -4.27 0.73 -9.33
N ASN A 127 -4.84 1.19 -8.20
CA ASN A 127 -6.17 1.79 -8.19
C ASN A 127 -6.19 3.15 -8.91
N ILE A 128 -5.15 3.97 -8.75
CA ILE A 128 -5.02 5.25 -9.46
C ILE A 128 -4.89 5.01 -10.97
N VAL A 129 -4.00 4.10 -11.38
CA VAL A 129 -3.81 3.75 -12.79
C VAL A 129 -5.09 3.20 -13.40
N LYS A 130 -5.83 2.35 -12.68
CA LYS A 130 -7.14 1.84 -13.11
C LYS A 130 -8.14 2.98 -13.35
N GLY A 131 -8.20 3.96 -12.44
CA GLY A 131 -9.06 5.14 -12.58
C GLY A 131 -8.69 5.99 -13.80
N LEU A 132 -7.39 6.28 -13.99
CA LEU A 132 -6.89 7.05 -15.13
C LEU A 132 -7.08 6.31 -16.46
N LEU A 133 -6.88 4.99 -16.48
CA LEU A 133 -7.17 4.16 -17.64
C LEU A 133 -8.65 4.23 -18.00
N THR A 134 -9.55 4.09 -17.03
CA THR A 134 -10.99 4.19 -17.25
C THR A 134 -11.36 5.57 -17.83
N LYS A 135 -10.80 6.65 -17.27
CA LYS A 135 -10.97 8.02 -17.79
C LYS A 135 -10.50 8.11 -19.24
N ALA A 136 -9.27 7.68 -19.54
CA ALA A 136 -8.69 7.74 -20.87
C ALA A 136 -9.47 6.89 -21.90
N MET A 137 -9.99 5.73 -21.49
CA MET A 137 -10.86 4.89 -22.31
C MET A 137 -12.16 5.61 -22.64
N MET A 138 -12.83 6.21 -21.66
CA MET A 138 -14.06 6.99 -21.87
C MET A 138 -13.82 8.18 -22.80
N GLU A 139 -12.74 8.95 -22.57
CA GLU A 139 -12.39 10.09 -23.43
C GLU A 139 -12.09 9.65 -24.87
N THR A 140 -11.43 8.50 -25.05
CA THR A 140 -11.14 7.94 -26.37
C THR A 140 -12.43 7.57 -27.09
N MET A 141 -13.39 6.97 -26.38
CA MET A 141 -14.69 6.64 -26.93
C MET A 141 -15.51 7.90 -27.26
N PHE A 142 -15.58 8.87 -26.36
CA PHE A 142 -16.30 10.12 -26.60
C PHE A 142 -15.71 10.91 -27.78
N SER A 143 -14.39 10.88 -27.96
CA SER A 143 -13.76 11.55 -29.11
C SER A 143 -14.14 10.92 -30.44
N GLN A 144 -14.37 9.60 -30.49
CA GLN A 144 -14.84 8.91 -31.69
C GLN A 144 -16.29 9.27 -32.03
N VAL A 145 -17.14 9.45 -31.02
CA VAL A 145 -18.55 9.87 -31.20
C VAL A 145 -18.64 11.37 -31.51
N SER A 146 -17.72 12.16 -31.02
CA SER A 146 -17.69 13.63 -31.22
C SER A 146 -17.09 14.05 -32.57
N ASP A 147 -16.36 13.17 -33.26
CA ASP A 147 -15.85 13.42 -34.60
C ASP A 147 -16.90 13.04 -35.65
N PRO A 148 -17.50 14.01 -36.37
CA PRO A 148 -18.54 13.73 -37.35
C PRO A 148 -18.11 12.77 -38.46
N LYS A 149 -16.81 12.73 -38.82
CA LYS A 149 -16.29 11.80 -39.82
C LYS A 149 -16.26 10.37 -39.30
N GLN A 150 -15.81 10.17 -38.06
CA GLN A 150 -15.77 8.88 -37.43
C GLN A 150 -17.19 8.36 -37.12
N LEU A 151 -18.08 9.26 -36.70
CA LEU A 151 -19.51 8.95 -36.52
C LEU A 151 -20.15 8.45 -37.82
N GLY A 152 -19.89 9.12 -38.95
CA GLY A 152 -20.38 8.73 -40.27
C GLY A 152 -19.85 7.34 -40.70
N GLN A 153 -18.56 7.08 -40.48
CA GLN A 153 -17.97 5.75 -40.77
C GLN A 153 -18.61 4.66 -39.89
N MET A 154 -18.79 4.93 -38.59
CA MET A 154 -19.39 4.02 -37.63
C MET A 154 -20.82 3.61 -38.09
N PHE A 155 -21.65 4.58 -38.47
CA PHE A 155 -23.00 4.28 -38.97
C PHE A 155 -22.97 3.57 -40.32
N THR A 156 -21.99 3.85 -41.17
CA THR A 156 -21.82 3.15 -42.46
C THR A 156 -21.40 1.70 -42.27
N ASP A 157 -20.46 1.43 -41.35
CA ASP A 157 -20.04 0.06 -41.00
C ASP A 157 -21.19 -0.74 -40.35
N LEU A 158 -21.99 -0.06 -39.50
CA LEU A 158 -23.17 -0.64 -38.90
C LEU A 158 -24.23 -1.02 -39.98
N LEU A 159 -24.41 -0.17 -40.97
CA LEU A 159 -25.27 -0.45 -42.17
C LEU A 159 -24.75 -1.65 -42.95
N ALA A 160 -23.45 -1.73 -43.19
CA ALA A 160 -22.81 -2.86 -43.87
C ALA A 160 -23.01 -4.19 -43.12
N THR A 161 -22.85 -4.13 -41.79
CA THR A 161 -23.02 -5.31 -40.91
C THR A 161 -24.49 -5.76 -40.87
N THR A 162 -25.44 -4.81 -40.87
CA THR A 162 -26.89 -5.10 -40.86
C THR A 162 -27.45 -5.44 -42.22
N ALA A 163 -26.70 -5.22 -43.29
CA ALA A 163 -27.12 -5.62 -44.66
C ALA A 163 -27.30 -7.15 -44.82
N GLY A 164 -26.58 -7.94 -43.97
CA GLY A 164 -26.72 -9.40 -43.93
C GLY A 164 -27.90 -9.91 -43.09
N LEU A 165 -28.54 -9.06 -42.31
CA LEU A 165 -29.67 -9.38 -41.43
C LEU A 165 -30.99 -9.15 -42.17
N GLY A 166 -31.39 -9.92 -43.12
CA GLY A 166 -32.68 -9.87 -43.86
C GLY A 166 -33.69 -8.76 -43.49
N ASP A 167 -34.88 -8.74 -44.05
CA ASP A 167 -35.90 -7.68 -43.76
C ASP A 167 -36.58 -7.76 -42.38
N SER A 168 -35.98 -8.48 -41.42
CA SER A 168 -36.59 -8.76 -40.13
C SER A 168 -36.57 -7.59 -39.12
N GLN A 169 -35.84 -6.46 -39.40
CA GLN A 169 -35.80 -5.31 -38.49
C GLN A 169 -35.80 -3.95 -39.24
N PRO A 170 -36.94 -3.54 -39.83
CA PRO A 170 -37.03 -2.29 -40.61
C PRO A 170 -36.79 -1.04 -39.77
N GLU A 171 -37.15 -1.03 -38.51
CA GLU A 171 -36.95 0.09 -37.59
C GLU A 171 -35.45 0.35 -37.30
N LEU A 172 -34.65 -0.70 -37.15
CA LEU A 172 -33.21 -0.60 -36.94
C LEU A 172 -32.50 -0.04 -38.17
N LYS A 173 -32.92 -0.51 -39.39
CA LYS A 173 -32.39 0.05 -40.65
C LYS A 173 -32.71 1.54 -40.81
N ARG A 174 -33.94 1.97 -40.43
CA ARG A 174 -34.33 3.37 -40.43
C ARG A 174 -33.54 4.21 -39.45
N PHE A 175 -33.34 3.71 -38.22
CA PHE A 175 -32.53 4.38 -37.19
C PHE A 175 -31.08 4.57 -37.66
N ILE A 176 -30.45 3.54 -38.21
CA ILE A 176 -29.09 3.60 -38.74
C ILE A 176 -29.00 4.57 -39.93
N ALA A 177 -29.97 4.54 -40.86
CA ALA A 177 -30.01 5.48 -41.99
C ALA A 177 -30.17 6.94 -41.54
N GLN A 178 -30.97 7.20 -40.50
CA GLN A 178 -31.10 8.52 -39.89
C GLN A 178 -29.79 8.95 -39.21
N GLY A 179 -29.06 8.01 -38.55
CA GLY A 179 -27.74 8.26 -37.95
C GLY A 179 -26.71 8.65 -39.02
N VAL A 180 -26.66 7.98 -40.16
CA VAL A 180 -25.81 8.36 -41.32
C VAL A 180 -26.15 9.75 -41.83
N ALA A 181 -27.46 10.05 -42.01
CA ALA A 181 -27.89 11.37 -42.43
C ALA A 181 -27.48 12.48 -41.46
N PHE A 182 -27.68 12.25 -40.15
CA PHE A 182 -27.26 13.16 -39.09
C PHE A 182 -25.74 13.37 -39.07
N ALA A 183 -24.94 12.31 -39.20
CA ALA A 183 -23.49 12.38 -39.26
C ALA A 183 -22.99 13.18 -40.46
N THR A 184 -23.66 13.00 -41.64
CA THR A 184 -23.34 13.74 -42.87
C THR A 184 -23.68 15.22 -42.74
N GLU A 185 -24.82 15.54 -42.13
CA GLU A 185 -25.26 16.93 -41.88
C GLU A 185 -24.36 17.60 -40.84
N SER A 186 -23.93 16.91 -39.78
CA SER A 186 -22.98 17.41 -38.80
C SER A 186 -21.56 17.58 -39.37
N GLN A 187 -21.13 16.80 -40.35
CA GLN A 187 -19.89 17.03 -41.10
C GLN A 187 -19.94 18.35 -41.89
N LEU A 188 -21.05 18.57 -42.62
CA LEU A 188 -21.26 19.78 -43.35
C LEU A 188 -21.39 21.03 -42.45
N ALA A 189 -21.96 20.87 -41.27
CA ALA A 189 -22.05 21.93 -40.26
C ALA A 189 -20.69 22.24 -39.61
N ALA A 190 -19.87 21.21 -39.33
CA ALA A 190 -18.53 21.34 -38.76
C ALA A 190 -17.57 22.05 -39.76
N GLU A 191 -17.67 21.73 -41.05
CA GLU A 191 -16.92 22.46 -42.08
C GLU A 191 -17.32 23.96 -42.19
N LYS A 192 -18.56 24.27 -41.89
CA LYS A 192 -19.04 25.67 -41.82
C LYS A 192 -18.70 26.37 -40.51
N SER A 193 -18.56 25.60 -39.38
CA SER A 193 -18.33 26.13 -38.04
C SER A 193 -16.84 26.31 -37.68
N SER A 194 -15.92 25.75 -38.44
CA SER A 194 -14.48 25.99 -38.26
C SER A 194 -14.09 27.47 -38.53
N ALA A 195 -15.04 28.29 -38.90
CA ALA A 195 -14.90 29.76 -39.05
C ALA A 195 -15.30 30.58 -37.81
N THR A 196 -15.93 30.00 -36.79
CA THR A 196 -16.36 30.73 -35.58
C THR A 196 -16.18 29.85 -34.35
N GLY A 197 -15.13 30.15 -33.57
CA GLY A 197 -14.81 29.42 -32.34
C GLY A 197 -15.87 29.64 -31.26
N THR A 198 -16.45 28.56 -30.78
CA THR A 198 -17.18 28.50 -29.53
C THR A 198 -17.01 27.09 -28.93
N ASP A 199 -16.27 27.05 -27.80
CA ASP A 199 -16.09 25.87 -26.98
C ASP A 199 -17.41 25.45 -26.30
N ALA A 200 -17.97 24.32 -26.67
CA ALA A 200 -19.10 23.71 -25.99
C ALA A 200 -18.56 22.64 -24.98
N LYS A 201 -18.83 22.87 -23.68
CA LYS A 201 -18.58 21.91 -22.60
C LYS A 201 -19.49 20.68 -22.74
N PRO A 202 -19.00 19.46 -22.50
CA PRO A 202 -19.84 18.27 -22.43
C PRO A 202 -20.72 18.31 -21.16
N GLY A 203 -22.02 18.04 -21.34
CA GLY A 203 -22.99 18.05 -20.25
C GLY A 203 -22.90 16.81 -19.34
N ASP A 204 -23.22 17.04 -18.07
CA ASP A 204 -23.37 16.04 -17.00
C ASP A 204 -24.52 15.06 -17.30
N GLY A 205 -24.29 13.76 -17.15
CA GLY A 205 -25.38 12.83 -16.89
C GLY A 205 -25.55 11.58 -17.72
N PHE A 206 -24.49 10.88 -18.15
CA PHE A 206 -24.64 9.52 -18.67
C PHE A 206 -23.59 8.58 -18.02
N SER A 207 -24.06 7.67 -17.16
CA SER A 207 -23.19 6.66 -16.54
C SER A 207 -23.12 5.43 -17.47
N LEU A 208 -22.06 5.35 -18.28
CA LEU A 208 -21.72 4.17 -19.06
C LEU A 208 -20.82 3.25 -18.25
N ALA A 209 -21.13 1.95 -18.24
CA ALA A 209 -20.19 0.95 -17.74
C ALA A 209 -18.89 0.97 -18.57
N PRO A 210 -17.71 0.79 -17.96
CA PRO A 210 -16.45 0.80 -18.69
C PRO A 210 -16.46 -0.26 -19.80
N PRO A 211 -15.98 0.06 -21.00
CA PRO A 211 -16.08 -0.83 -22.16
C PRO A 211 -15.19 -2.07 -22.06
N LEU A 212 -14.17 -2.01 -21.21
CA LEU A 212 -13.25 -3.12 -20.93
C LEU A 212 -13.16 -3.35 -19.43
N ASP A 213 -13.18 -4.61 -19.03
CA ASP A 213 -12.90 -5.00 -17.65
C ASP A 213 -11.39 -5.07 -17.41
N VAL A 214 -10.92 -4.30 -16.44
CA VAL A 214 -9.52 -4.33 -16.00
C VAL A 214 -9.41 -5.40 -14.92
N VAL A 215 -8.83 -6.53 -15.24
CA VAL A 215 -8.58 -7.64 -14.31
C VAL A 215 -7.16 -7.50 -13.76
N ARG A 216 -7.10 -7.41 -12.43
CA ARG A 216 -5.83 -7.36 -11.69
C ARG A 216 -5.23 -8.76 -11.63
N GLU A 217 -4.05 -8.92 -12.18
CA GLU A 217 -3.20 -10.10 -12.02
C GLU A 217 -2.02 -9.73 -11.12
N GLU A 218 -1.95 -10.34 -9.95
CA GLU A 218 -0.81 -10.13 -9.06
C GLU A 218 0.38 -10.95 -9.55
N ILE A 219 1.42 -10.26 -10.03
CA ILE A 219 2.69 -10.90 -10.30
C ILE A 219 3.46 -10.95 -9.01
N VAL A 220 3.52 -12.14 -8.42
CA VAL A 220 4.30 -12.40 -7.22
C VAL A 220 5.77 -12.26 -7.59
N ALA A 221 6.36 -11.15 -7.20
CA ALA A 221 7.78 -10.91 -7.36
C ALA A 221 8.58 -11.95 -6.54
N ALA A 222 9.68 -12.45 -7.07
CA ALA A 222 10.66 -13.22 -6.31
C ALA A 222 11.53 -12.35 -5.37
N GLY A 223 11.06 -11.13 -5.04
CA GLY A 223 11.78 -10.10 -4.30
C GLY A 223 11.23 -9.85 -2.88
N PRO A 224 11.71 -8.80 -2.21
CA PRO A 224 11.28 -8.41 -0.85
C PRO A 224 9.79 -8.15 -0.69
N THR A 225 9.08 -7.90 -1.79
CA THR A 225 7.65 -7.58 -1.86
C THR A 225 6.77 -8.77 -2.22
N ALA A 226 7.37 -9.95 -2.51
CA ALA A 226 6.66 -11.15 -2.93
C ALA A 226 5.56 -11.54 -1.94
N GLY A 227 4.31 -11.57 -2.41
CA GLY A 227 3.15 -11.95 -1.61
C GLY A 227 2.82 -10.98 -0.48
N PHE A 228 3.14 -9.69 -0.61
CA PHE A 228 2.88 -8.67 0.42
C PHE A 228 1.43 -8.71 0.91
N ASN A 229 1.25 -8.96 2.18
CA ASN A 229 -0.04 -8.90 2.85
C ASN A 229 -0.09 -7.66 3.76
N SER A 230 -0.87 -6.65 3.33
CA SER A 230 -0.98 -5.37 4.03
C SER A 230 -1.59 -5.54 5.44
N HIS A 231 -2.51 -6.49 5.62
CA HIS A 231 -3.09 -6.77 6.94
C HIS A 231 -2.06 -7.35 7.89
N ALA A 232 -1.28 -8.35 7.44
CA ALA A 232 -0.22 -8.94 8.25
C ALA A 232 0.85 -7.90 8.65
N HIS A 233 1.22 -7.01 7.72
CA HIS A 233 2.15 -5.91 8.01
C HIS A 233 1.57 -4.90 9.01
N THR A 234 0.32 -4.45 8.79
CA THR A 234 -0.35 -3.49 9.66
C THR A 234 -0.53 -4.07 11.07
N PHE A 235 -0.95 -5.33 11.19
CA PHE A 235 -1.06 -5.99 12.50
C PHE A 235 0.28 -6.08 13.21
N ALA A 236 1.36 -6.45 12.52
CA ALA A 236 2.70 -6.49 13.10
C ALA A 236 3.16 -5.11 13.58
N GLY A 237 3.00 -4.07 12.74
CA GLY A 237 3.41 -2.71 13.03
C GLY A 237 2.64 -2.08 14.19
N MET A 238 1.32 -2.17 14.16
CA MET A 238 0.46 -1.63 15.22
C MET A 238 0.65 -2.39 16.54
N LEU A 239 0.67 -3.72 16.50
CA LEU A 239 0.95 -4.53 17.68
C LEU A 239 2.26 -4.11 18.34
N MET A 240 3.35 -4.05 17.58
CA MET A 240 4.67 -3.64 18.07
C MET A 240 4.61 -2.26 18.73
N GLN A 241 3.97 -1.28 18.09
CA GLN A 241 3.83 0.08 18.62
C GLN A 241 3.10 0.10 19.95
N PHE A 242 1.95 -0.57 20.04
CA PHE A 242 1.18 -0.61 21.29
C PHE A 242 1.91 -1.38 22.40
N LEU A 243 2.64 -2.44 22.07
CA LEU A 243 3.47 -3.16 23.04
C LEU A 243 4.63 -2.31 23.58
N LEU A 244 5.25 -1.46 22.74
CA LEU A 244 6.26 -0.52 23.20
C LEU A 244 5.66 0.56 24.12
N PHE A 245 4.47 1.07 23.82
CA PHE A 245 3.76 1.98 24.73
C PHE A 245 3.38 1.29 26.05
N MET A 246 2.95 0.03 25.98
CA MET A 246 2.67 -0.77 27.18
C MET A 246 3.95 -0.94 28.03
N ALA A 247 5.11 -1.15 27.41
CA ALA A 247 6.38 -1.24 28.12
C ALA A 247 6.71 0.07 28.87
N ILE A 248 6.46 1.24 28.24
CA ILE A 248 6.60 2.55 28.90
C ILE A 248 5.64 2.66 30.08
N SER A 249 4.36 2.30 29.90
CA SER A 249 3.37 2.34 30.98
C SER A 249 3.75 1.40 32.13
N SER A 250 4.30 0.23 31.84
CA SER A 250 4.80 -0.71 32.85
C SER A 250 6.04 -0.18 33.58
N ALA A 251 6.94 0.52 32.88
CA ALA A 251 8.06 1.21 33.50
C ALA A 251 7.58 2.32 34.46
N LYS A 252 6.54 3.09 34.10
CA LYS A 252 5.91 4.06 35.02
C LYS A 252 5.33 3.38 36.25
N GLY A 253 4.72 2.20 36.11
CA GLY A 253 4.26 1.40 37.23
C GLY A 253 5.37 1.15 38.26
N LEU A 254 6.59 0.81 37.82
CA LEU A 254 7.73 0.65 38.72
C LEU A 254 8.10 1.94 39.46
N PHE A 255 7.99 3.11 38.80
CA PHE A 255 8.22 4.40 39.49
C PHE A 255 7.12 4.67 40.54
N ALA A 256 5.87 4.38 40.24
CA ALA A 256 4.78 4.54 41.22
C ALA A 256 4.95 3.61 42.42
N GLU A 257 5.34 2.36 42.23
CA GLU A 257 5.62 1.39 43.30
C GLU A 257 6.82 1.85 44.16
N ARG A 258 7.81 2.44 43.53
CA ARG A 258 8.96 3.06 44.24
C ARG A 258 8.48 4.22 45.10
N GLY A 259 7.63 5.14 44.56
CA GLY A 259 7.13 6.32 45.29
C GLY A 259 6.29 5.97 46.52
N VAL A 260 5.59 4.83 46.50
CA VAL A 260 4.78 4.31 47.63
C VAL A 260 5.62 3.44 48.60
N GLY A 261 6.89 3.15 48.28
CA GLY A 261 7.78 2.34 49.09
C GLY A 261 7.51 0.83 48.99
N THR A 262 6.71 0.38 48.00
CA THR A 262 6.45 -1.06 47.77
C THR A 262 7.72 -1.80 47.38
N LEU A 263 8.54 -1.20 46.51
CA LEU A 263 9.83 -1.78 46.10
C LEU A 263 10.80 -1.93 47.28
N ASP A 264 10.83 -0.98 48.23
CA ASP A 264 11.68 -1.09 49.41
C ASP A 264 11.24 -2.24 50.32
N ARG A 265 9.92 -2.44 50.47
CA ARG A 265 9.41 -3.59 51.23
C ARG A 265 9.76 -4.92 50.56
N LEU A 266 9.70 -5.00 49.22
CA LEU A 266 10.11 -6.19 48.48
C LEU A 266 11.59 -6.48 48.63
N ARG A 267 12.43 -5.45 48.69
CA ARG A 267 13.87 -5.63 48.95
C ARG A 267 14.21 -6.15 50.35
N MET A 268 13.32 -5.96 51.33
CA MET A 268 13.47 -6.52 52.68
C MET A 268 13.15 -8.06 52.70
N THR A 269 12.62 -8.60 51.61
CA THR A 269 12.45 -10.04 51.49
C THR A 269 13.73 -10.73 51.01
N ALA A 270 13.77 -12.07 51.04
CA ALA A 270 14.90 -12.86 50.53
C ALA A 270 15.10 -12.82 49.01
N THR A 271 14.37 -11.91 48.29
CA THR A 271 14.35 -11.86 46.85
C THR A 271 15.43 -10.88 46.36
N SER A 272 16.22 -11.26 45.37
CA SER A 272 17.20 -10.35 44.77
C SER A 272 16.56 -9.18 44.03
N PRO A 273 17.14 -7.96 44.07
CA PRO A 273 16.62 -6.84 43.29
C PRO A 273 16.47 -7.13 41.79
N ALA A 274 17.39 -7.91 41.21
CA ALA A 274 17.34 -8.29 39.82
C ALA A 274 16.11 -9.21 39.51
N SER A 275 15.78 -10.14 40.42
CA SER A 275 14.64 -11.02 40.22
C SER A 275 13.30 -10.28 40.30
N ILE A 276 13.19 -9.21 41.09
CA ILE A 276 11.99 -8.35 41.11
C ILE A 276 11.79 -7.70 39.74
N LEU A 277 12.82 -7.07 39.19
CA LEU A 277 12.74 -6.42 37.88
C LEU A 277 12.53 -7.40 36.72
N LEU A 278 13.21 -8.56 36.76
CA LEU A 278 13.03 -9.61 35.77
C LEU A 278 11.62 -10.24 35.85
N GLY A 279 11.07 -10.33 37.07
CA GLY A 279 9.67 -10.74 37.24
C GLY A 279 8.68 -9.77 36.58
N ALA A 280 8.88 -8.46 36.76
CA ALA A 280 8.08 -7.45 36.08
C ALA A 280 8.23 -7.52 34.54
N ALA A 281 9.46 -7.69 34.03
CA ALA A 281 9.72 -7.88 32.61
C ALA A 281 9.07 -9.17 32.07
N GLY A 282 9.10 -10.26 32.86
CA GLY A 282 8.41 -11.50 32.54
C GLY A 282 6.90 -11.35 32.45
N ALA A 283 6.28 -10.59 33.35
CA ALA A 283 4.85 -10.29 33.29
C ALA A 283 4.50 -9.52 32.01
N VAL A 284 5.28 -8.51 31.64
CA VAL A 284 5.14 -7.80 30.36
C VAL A 284 5.27 -8.75 29.17
N ALA A 285 6.26 -9.66 29.20
CA ALA A 285 6.46 -10.63 28.12
C ALA A 285 5.26 -11.58 27.95
N VAL A 286 4.64 -12.02 29.05
CA VAL A 286 3.43 -12.85 28.98
C VAL A 286 2.26 -12.09 28.34
N ILE A 287 2.05 -10.83 28.73
CA ILE A 287 1.00 -9.99 28.13
C ILE A 287 1.28 -9.77 26.63
N CYS A 288 2.55 -9.56 26.24
CA CYS A 288 2.95 -9.46 24.83
C CYS A 288 2.60 -10.73 24.04
N LEU A 289 2.89 -11.91 24.57
CA LEU A 289 2.56 -13.19 23.93
C LEU A 289 1.06 -13.36 23.74
N LEU A 290 0.27 -13.05 24.77
CA LEU A 290 -1.19 -13.13 24.70
C LEU A 290 -1.74 -12.15 23.67
N SER A 291 -1.27 -10.89 23.68
CA SER A 291 -1.70 -9.88 22.70
C SER A 291 -1.32 -10.28 21.28
N THR A 292 -0.11 -10.82 21.07
CA THR A 292 0.34 -11.32 19.77
C THR A 292 -0.55 -12.47 19.28
N ALA A 293 -0.83 -13.44 20.15
CA ALA A 293 -1.69 -14.57 19.81
C ALA A 293 -3.11 -14.14 19.44
N VAL A 294 -3.71 -13.19 20.20
CA VAL A 294 -5.05 -12.69 19.93
C VAL A 294 -5.09 -11.90 18.61
N ILE A 295 -4.18 -10.94 18.40
CA ILE A 295 -4.19 -10.08 17.23
C ILE A 295 -3.93 -10.86 15.95
N PHE A 296 -2.92 -11.71 15.93
CA PHE A 296 -2.64 -12.55 14.76
C PHE A 296 -3.66 -13.69 14.59
N GLY A 297 -4.26 -14.17 15.68
CA GLY A 297 -5.38 -15.09 15.62
C GLY A 297 -6.60 -14.48 14.93
N VAL A 298 -6.97 -13.26 15.29
CA VAL A 298 -8.01 -12.49 14.59
C VAL A 298 -7.60 -12.22 13.14
N GLY A 299 -6.33 -11.86 12.91
CA GLY A 299 -5.79 -11.65 11.56
C GLY A 299 -5.92 -12.89 10.66
N ALA A 300 -5.65 -14.06 11.19
CA ALA A 300 -5.78 -15.32 10.46
C ALA A 300 -7.25 -15.70 10.20
N LEU A 301 -8.13 -15.50 11.19
CA LEU A 301 -9.54 -15.91 11.07
C LEU A 301 -10.37 -15.00 10.15
N PHE A 302 -10.12 -13.70 10.17
CA PHE A 302 -10.98 -12.71 9.52
C PHE A 302 -10.32 -11.94 8.37
N PHE A 303 -8.97 -11.88 8.31
CA PHE A 303 -8.24 -11.03 7.39
C PHE A 303 -7.25 -11.79 6.49
N GLY A 304 -7.31 -13.13 6.48
CA GLY A 304 -6.50 -13.95 5.59
C GLY A 304 -4.99 -13.85 5.84
N VAL A 305 -4.58 -13.63 7.10
CA VAL A 305 -3.17 -13.68 7.46
C VAL A 305 -2.72 -15.14 7.53
N GLU A 306 -1.80 -15.52 6.65
CA GLU A 306 -1.25 -16.86 6.55
C GLU A 306 0.09 -16.96 7.28
N PHE A 307 0.33 -18.09 7.95
CA PHE A 307 1.63 -18.42 8.55
C PHE A 307 2.45 -19.28 7.60
N ARG A 308 2.95 -18.69 6.51
CA ARG A 308 3.61 -19.42 5.41
C ARG A 308 4.88 -20.16 5.82
N SER A 309 5.60 -19.67 6.82
CA SER A 309 6.76 -20.38 7.40
C SER A 309 6.41 -21.38 8.50
N GLY A 310 5.11 -21.58 8.76
CA GLY A 310 4.61 -22.41 9.84
C GLY A 310 4.56 -21.74 11.20
N ILE A 311 3.74 -22.31 12.09
CA ILE A 311 3.46 -21.76 13.42
C ILE A 311 4.70 -21.72 14.33
N LEU A 312 5.67 -22.63 14.10
CA LEU A 312 6.91 -22.67 14.88
C LEU A 312 7.79 -21.44 14.63
N ALA A 313 7.95 -21.03 13.36
CA ALA A 313 8.69 -19.82 13.00
C ALA A 313 8.02 -18.57 13.57
N PHE A 314 6.70 -18.48 13.47
CA PHE A 314 5.90 -17.40 14.06
C PHE A 314 6.04 -17.37 15.60
N GLY A 315 5.92 -18.52 16.28
CA GLY A 315 6.06 -18.62 17.72
C GLY A 315 7.45 -18.19 18.22
N LEU A 316 8.50 -18.56 17.49
CA LEU A 316 9.87 -18.16 17.82
C LEU A 316 10.05 -16.65 17.79
N VAL A 317 9.57 -15.99 16.73
CA VAL A 317 9.61 -14.51 16.62
C VAL A 317 8.78 -13.88 17.73
N SER A 318 7.59 -14.41 18.01
CA SER A 318 6.70 -13.90 19.06
C SER A 318 7.36 -13.95 20.45
N VAL A 319 8.04 -15.05 20.78
CA VAL A 319 8.77 -15.17 22.04
C VAL A 319 9.94 -14.19 22.10
N ALA A 320 10.72 -14.08 21.04
CA ALA A 320 11.84 -13.13 20.99
C ALA A 320 11.35 -11.66 21.10
N GLN A 321 10.25 -11.30 20.44
CA GLN A 321 9.59 -10.02 20.61
C GLN A 321 9.17 -9.77 22.06
N ALA A 322 8.53 -10.74 22.70
CA ALA A 322 8.06 -10.60 24.08
C ALA A 322 9.22 -10.34 25.06
N VAL A 323 10.31 -11.10 24.91
CA VAL A 323 11.54 -10.88 25.68
C VAL A 323 12.13 -9.48 25.40
N PHE A 324 12.15 -9.07 24.14
CA PHE A 324 12.63 -7.74 23.77
C PHE A 324 11.78 -6.63 24.40
N ILE A 325 10.45 -6.71 24.36
CA ILE A 325 9.56 -5.69 24.94
C ILE A 325 9.75 -5.60 26.46
N GLY A 326 9.89 -6.74 27.14
CA GLY A 326 10.23 -6.77 28.57
C GLY A 326 11.59 -6.12 28.87
N SER A 327 12.60 -6.37 28.04
CA SER A 327 13.92 -5.74 28.17
C SER A 327 13.90 -4.23 27.87
N PHE A 328 13.09 -3.80 26.91
CA PHE A 328 12.85 -2.39 26.60
C PHE A 328 12.20 -1.67 27.80
N MET A 329 11.22 -2.28 28.46
CA MET A 329 10.66 -1.76 29.71
C MET A 329 11.74 -1.55 30.77
N LEU A 330 12.65 -2.52 30.99
CA LEU A 330 13.77 -2.40 31.93
C LEU A 330 14.72 -1.25 31.56
N LEU A 331 15.04 -1.12 30.26
CA LEU A 331 15.86 -0.02 29.77
C LEU A 331 15.23 1.33 30.08
N MET A 332 13.94 1.48 29.77
CA MET A 332 13.19 2.73 30.03
C MET A 332 13.15 3.05 31.52
N ALA A 333 12.86 2.05 32.36
CA ALA A 333 12.88 2.22 33.82
C ALA A 333 14.26 2.59 34.36
N GLY A 334 15.33 2.05 33.77
CA GLY A 334 16.71 2.33 34.21
C GLY A 334 17.27 3.69 33.75
N LEU A 335 16.78 4.20 32.60
CA LEU A 335 17.29 5.48 32.05
C LEU A 335 16.46 6.68 32.48
N ALA A 336 15.17 6.52 32.73
CA ALA A 336 14.31 7.61 33.14
C ALA A 336 14.52 8.00 34.61
N ASN A 337 14.36 9.30 34.90
CA ASN A 337 14.43 9.83 36.24
C ASN A 337 13.06 10.26 36.78
N SER A 338 12.05 10.32 35.93
CA SER A 338 10.68 10.72 36.30
C SER A 338 9.64 10.18 35.30
N ASP A 339 8.38 10.08 35.76
CA ASP A 339 7.23 9.72 34.94
C ASP A 339 7.06 10.63 33.72
N LYS A 340 7.27 11.95 33.91
CA LYS A 340 7.19 12.94 32.82
C LYS A 340 8.21 12.69 31.71
N GLN A 341 9.42 12.22 32.10
CA GLN A 341 10.46 11.87 31.14
C GLN A 341 10.08 10.62 30.34
N LEU A 342 9.45 9.64 30.98
CA LEU A 342 8.93 8.46 30.29
C LEU A 342 7.82 8.84 29.31
N ASP A 343 6.92 9.73 29.69
CA ASP A 343 5.86 10.21 28.80
C ASP A 343 6.43 10.97 27.60
N GLY A 344 7.36 11.89 27.81
CA GLY A 344 7.92 12.72 26.73
C GLY A 344 8.91 11.97 25.87
N VAL A 345 10.06 11.64 26.47
CA VAL A 345 11.18 11.02 25.74
C VAL A 345 10.84 9.61 25.30
N GLY A 346 10.13 8.84 26.14
CA GLY A 346 9.71 7.47 25.82
C GLY A 346 8.78 7.44 24.62
N THR A 347 7.77 8.29 24.59
CA THR A 347 6.84 8.39 23.44
C THR A 347 7.58 8.78 22.18
N MET A 348 8.45 9.79 22.22
CA MET A 348 9.23 10.22 21.06
C MET A 348 10.12 9.08 20.54
N LEU A 349 10.76 8.34 21.45
CA LEU A 349 11.59 7.19 21.10
C LEU A 349 10.76 6.09 20.41
N VAL A 350 9.58 5.74 20.95
CA VAL A 350 8.69 4.73 20.34
C VAL A 350 8.28 5.15 18.94
N LEU A 351 7.84 6.40 18.76
CA LEU A 351 7.44 6.90 17.44
C LEU A 351 8.60 6.88 16.44
N ALA A 352 9.80 7.29 16.86
CA ALA A 352 10.99 7.23 16.02
C ALA A 352 11.37 5.79 15.65
N LEU A 353 11.30 4.85 16.61
CA LEU A 353 11.54 3.42 16.37
C LEU A 353 10.52 2.84 15.38
N CYS A 354 9.23 3.16 15.53
CA CYS A 354 8.17 2.72 14.62
C CYS A 354 8.38 3.24 13.19
N PHE A 355 8.81 4.50 13.08
CA PHE A 355 9.06 5.11 11.79
C PHE A 355 10.24 4.46 11.07
N VAL A 356 11.42 4.43 11.71
CA VAL A 356 12.65 3.88 11.10
C VAL A 356 12.53 2.39 10.80
N SER A 357 11.77 1.65 11.60
CA SER A 357 11.54 0.23 11.35
C SER A 357 10.60 -0.05 10.18
N GLY A 358 9.81 0.93 9.76
CA GLY A 358 8.81 0.73 8.70
C GLY A 358 7.48 0.19 9.20
N ALA A 359 7.09 0.46 10.46
CA ALA A 359 5.84 -0.03 11.04
C ALA A 359 4.58 0.55 10.38
N TRP A 360 4.63 1.84 10.02
CA TRP A 360 3.51 2.55 9.38
C TRP A 360 3.58 2.50 7.86
N VAL A 361 4.79 2.58 7.34
CA VAL A 361 5.06 2.52 5.90
C VAL A 361 6.05 1.39 5.68
N PRO A 362 5.71 0.39 4.85
CA PRO A 362 6.60 -0.73 4.59
C PRO A 362 8.01 -0.26 4.21
N ALA A 363 9.02 -0.97 4.69
CA ALA A 363 10.41 -0.54 4.57
C ALA A 363 10.92 -0.39 3.13
N PHE A 364 10.31 -1.11 2.18
CA PHE A 364 10.64 -0.98 0.75
C PHE A 364 10.09 0.32 0.11
N MET A 365 9.22 1.06 0.83
CA MET A 365 8.72 2.38 0.44
C MET A 365 9.49 3.52 1.12
N LEU A 366 10.38 3.19 2.07
CA LEU A 366 11.19 4.19 2.76
C LEU A 366 12.39 4.63 1.91
N PRO A 367 12.84 5.89 2.02
CA PRO A 367 14.08 6.34 1.40
C PRO A 367 15.28 5.45 1.78
N ASP A 368 16.20 5.23 0.84
CA ASP A 368 17.32 4.29 0.98
C ASP A 368 18.16 4.52 2.26
N PHE A 369 18.37 5.77 2.65
CA PHE A 369 19.16 6.09 3.86
C PHE A 369 18.46 5.64 5.14
N ILE A 370 17.10 5.67 5.21
CA ILE A 370 16.32 5.17 6.35
C ILE A 370 16.28 3.64 6.31
N ALA A 371 16.07 3.07 5.13
CA ALA A 371 16.08 1.62 4.95
C ALA A 371 17.43 1.01 5.36
N ALA A 372 18.55 1.67 5.04
CA ALA A 372 19.90 1.27 5.42
C ALA A 372 20.14 1.33 6.93
N ALA A 373 19.51 2.27 7.64
CA ALA A 373 19.59 2.38 9.11
C ALA A 373 18.75 1.30 9.83
N GLY A 374 17.76 0.71 9.13
CA GLY A 374 16.82 -0.26 9.69
C GLY A 374 17.46 -1.40 10.49
N PRO A 375 18.49 -2.11 9.99
CA PRO A 375 19.12 -3.23 10.71
C PRO A 375 19.73 -2.85 12.07
N ALA A 376 20.08 -1.58 12.28
CA ALA A 376 20.58 -1.09 13.57
C ALA A 376 19.47 -0.90 14.62
N VAL A 377 18.20 -1.01 14.21
CA VAL A 377 17.04 -0.74 15.05
C VAL A 377 16.34 -2.05 15.41
N PRO A 378 16.16 -2.37 16.70
CA PRO A 378 15.58 -3.66 17.11
C PRO A 378 14.16 -3.89 16.60
N THR A 379 13.37 -2.84 16.50
CA THR A 379 11.99 -2.90 16.00
C THR A 379 11.91 -3.36 14.54
N ARG A 380 12.94 -3.14 13.75
CA ARG A 380 13.04 -3.66 12.38
C ARG A 380 13.07 -5.20 12.37
N TRP A 381 13.80 -5.81 13.26
CA TRP A 381 13.89 -7.27 13.38
C TRP A 381 12.55 -7.91 13.77
N ILE A 382 11.70 -7.19 14.54
CA ILE A 382 10.34 -7.64 14.83
C ILE A 382 9.52 -7.72 13.54
N LEU A 383 9.51 -6.62 12.76
CA LEU A 383 8.73 -6.56 11.52
C LEU A 383 9.22 -7.54 10.46
N ASP A 384 10.54 -7.62 10.28
CA ASP A 384 11.14 -8.57 9.31
C ASP A 384 10.89 -10.02 9.73
N GLY A 385 10.94 -10.31 11.03
CA GLY A 385 10.62 -11.62 11.57
C GLY A 385 9.17 -12.04 11.33
N PHE A 386 8.21 -11.15 11.63
CA PHE A 386 6.81 -11.41 11.33
C PHE A 386 6.51 -11.45 9.84
N ALA A 387 7.09 -10.58 9.04
CA ALA A 387 6.97 -10.63 7.59
C ALA A 387 7.50 -11.96 7.03
N GLY A 388 8.66 -12.40 7.52
CA GLY A 388 9.25 -13.69 7.15
C GLY A 388 8.40 -14.89 7.57
N ALA A 389 7.82 -14.84 8.77
CA ALA A 389 6.98 -15.92 9.30
C ALA A 389 5.60 -15.98 8.63
N THR A 390 5.06 -14.83 8.20
CA THR A 390 3.73 -14.74 7.60
C THR A 390 3.80 -14.73 6.07
N TRP A 391 3.66 -13.59 5.43
CA TRP A 391 3.45 -13.46 3.99
C TRP A 391 4.67 -13.76 3.12
N ARG A 392 5.93 -13.55 3.62
CA ARG A 392 7.15 -13.82 2.84
C ARG A 392 7.53 -15.32 2.79
N GLY A 393 7.14 -16.10 3.79
CA GLY A 393 7.41 -17.54 3.80
C GLY A 393 8.91 -17.91 3.81
N LEU A 394 9.76 -17.13 4.52
CA LEU A 394 11.23 -17.29 4.49
C LEU A 394 11.78 -18.46 5.33
N GLY A 395 10.89 -19.18 5.99
CA GLY A 395 11.23 -20.38 6.75
C GLY A 395 11.85 -20.12 8.13
N LEU A 396 12.19 -21.21 8.80
CA LEU A 396 12.69 -21.20 10.19
C LEU A 396 14.05 -20.49 10.32
N GLY A 397 14.92 -20.59 9.30
CA GLY A 397 16.26 -19.98 9.34
C GLY A 397 16.20 -18.45 9.49
N HIS A 398 15.29 -17.81 8.76
CA HIS A 398 15.06 -16.36 8.88
C HIS A 398 14.44 -15.98 10.23
N ALA A 399 13.52 -16.79 10.75
CA ALA A 399 12.95 -16.59 12.07
C ALA A 399 14.01 -16.68 13.17
N LEU A 400 14.95 -17.65 13.08
CA LEU A 400 16.09 -17.76 13.98
C LEU A 400 17.02 -16.55 13.92
N GLN A 401 17.30 -16.03 12.71
CA GLN A 401 18.10 -14.83 12.53
C GLN A 401 17.44 -13.61 13.20
N SER A 402 16.14 -13.39 12.93
CA SER A 402 15.38 -12.30 13.53
C SER A 402 15.31 -12.41 15.05
N ALA A 403 15.03 -13.62 15.57
CA ALA A 403 14.99 -13.88 17.00
C ALA A 403 16.37 -13.65 17.64
N GLY A 404 17.45 -14.10 17.00
CA GLY A 404 18.82 -13.89 17.48
C GLY A 404 19.17 -12.41 17.59
N GLY A 405 18.84 -11.61 16.58
CA GLY A 405 19.02 -10.15 16.63
C GLY A 405 18.26 -9.51 17.79
N LEU A 406 16.96 -9.88 17.96
CA LEU A 406 16.15 -9.37 19.06
C LEU A 406 16.69 -9.75 20.45
N LEU A 407 17.13 -10.99 20.61
CA LEU A 407 17.70 -11.47 21.87
C LEU A 407 19.03 -10.77 22.20
N ALA A 408 19.86 -10.46 21.19
CA ALA A 408 21.09 -9.69 21.40
C ALA A 408 20.77 -8.28 21.94
N PHE A 409 19.81 -7.56 21.34
CA PHE A 409 19.32 -6.29 21.88
C PHE A 409 18.72 -6.46 23.29
N SER A 410 17.98 -7.53 23.54
CA SER A 410 17.36 -7.79 24.83
C SER A 410 18.37 -7.94 25.96
N VAL A 411 19.48 -8.63 25.69
CA VAL A 411 20.58 -8.76 26.66
C VAL A 411 21.19 -7.41 26.98
N VAL A 412 21.49 -6.60 25.97
CA VAL A 412 22.07 -5.25 26.16
C VAL A 412 21.12 -4.34 26.93
N PHE A 413 19.83 -4.33 26.54
CA PHE A 413 18.83 -3.47 27.18
C PHE A 413 18.57 -3.88 28.63
N SER A 414 18.46 -5.20 28.90
CA SER A 414 18.32 -5.70 30.26
C SER A 414 19.54 -5.37 31.11
N ALA A 415 20.75 -5.57 30.59
CA ALA A 415 21.99 -5.26 31.34
C ALA A 415 22.08 -3.78 31.70
N ILE A 416 21.76 -2.85 30.77
CA ILE A 416 21.73 -1.42 31.03
C ILE A 416 20.62 -1.07 32.02
N GLY A 417 19.41 -1.60 31.81
CA GLY A 417 18.25 -1.35 32.67
C GLY A 417 18.51 -1.78 34.12
N LEU A 418 18.97 -3.01 34.32
CA LEU A 418 19.27 -3.55 35.67
C LEU A 418 20.38 -2.76 36.39
N LYS A 419 21.45 -2.35 35.66
CA LYS A 419 22.54 -1.59 36.23
C LYS A 419 22.18 -0.15 36.57
N ARG A 420 21.32 0.48 35.76
CA ARG A 420 20.96 1.89 35.88
C ARG A 420 19.71 2.13 36.71
N PHE A 421 18.93 1.11 37.01
CA PHE A 421 17.70 1.27 37.80
C PHE A 421 18.04 1.78 39.22
N ARG A 422 17.44 2.92 39.55
CA ARG A 422 17.61 3.56 40.86
C ARG A 422 16.52 3.08 41.79
N TRP A 423 16.93 2.47 42.90
CA TRP A 423 16.02 1.90 43.91
C TRP A 423 15.55 2.93 44.92
N ALA A 424 16.30 3.99 45.11
CA ALA A 424 16.02 5.08 46.05
C ALA A 424 15.96 6.45 45.36
#